data_85b1935c0ef6bdddfe83061ac7c7c086
#
_entry.id   85b1935c0ef6bdddfe83061ac7c7c086
#
_cell.length_a   1.000
_cell.length_b   1.000
_cell.length_c   1.000
_cell.angle_alpha   90.00
_cell.angle_beta   90.00
_cell.angle_gamma   90.00
#
_symmetry.space_group_name_H-M   'P 1'
#
loop_
_entity.id
_entity.type
_entity.pdbx_description
1 polymer ?
#
loop_
_entity_poly.entity_id
_entity_poly.type
_entity_poly.pdbx_seq_one_letter_code
_entity_poly.pdbx_strand_id
1 'polypeptide(L)'
;MSMQFFSSSALPATPWKNGGGTTQEVLCWPPGASIDSFAWRISIAQIASSGPFSAFAGVDRIITLLDGDGVHLQAADGSVDHLLQHCLQPFAFSGDVALDCQLLGGASQDLNVMTRRGRVQAQVTIHRGGRLALTSAQGLLLARAGSWRLPAQSATLTAGGEDGLYWTAALGQPLQLEASSHDAWLIAVALQEVAAGV
;
A
#
# COMPACT_ATOMS: atom_id res chain seq x y z
N MET A 1 -20.32 8.13 -4.57
CA MET A 1 -19.33 7.73 -3.54
C MET A 1 -18.89 6.31 -3.87
N SER A 2 -17.64 6.08 -4.19
CA SER A 2 -17.17 4.73 -4.51
C SER A 2 -16.31 4.22 -3.33
N MET A 3 -16.96 3.53 -2.41
CA MET A 3 -16.32 2.79 -1.32
C MET A 3 -16.48 1.30 -1.63
N GLN A 4 -15.40 0.54 -1.62
CA GLN A 4 -15.42 -0.88 -1.96
C GLN A 4 -14.59 -1.68 -0.97
N PHE A 5 -15.20 -2.77 -0.49
CA PHE A 5 -14.53 -3.78 0.32
C PHE A 5 -13.87 -4.82 -0.58
N PHE A 6 -12.79 -5.40 -0.13
CA PHE A 6 -12.10 -6.47 -0.84
C PHE A 6 -11.41 -7.43 0.14
N SER A 7 -11.12 -8.63 -0.34
CA SER A 7 -10.21 -9.55 0.32
C SER A 7 -8.87 -9.56 -0.41
N SER A 8 -7.79 -9.25 0.29
CA SER A 8 -6.45 -9.23 -0.32
C SER A 8 -6.06 -10.60 -0.87
N SER A 9 -6.49 -11.68 -0.23
CA SER A 9 -6.22 -13.05 -0.67
C SER A 9 -6.99 -13.46 -1.93
N ALA A 10 -8.08 -12.77 -2.27
CA ALA A 10 -8.91 -13.04 -3.45
C ALA A 10 -8.49 -12.23 -4.68
N LEU A 11 -7.57 -11.28 -4.55
CA LEU A 11 -7.09 -10.47 -5.67
C LEU A 11 -6.30 -11.34 -6.66
N PRO A 12 -6.52 -11.18 -7.98
CA PRO A 12 -5.76 -11.91 -8.98
C PRO A 12 -4.28 -11.52 -8.96
N ALA A 13 -3.41 -12.52 -8.96
CA ALA A 13 -1.97 -12.32 -8.99
C ALA A 13 -1.46 -12.33 -10.45
N THR A 14 -0.71 -11.30 -10.83
CA THR A 14 -0.05 -11.17 -12.14
C THR A 14 1.45 -11.45 -11.97
N PRO A 15 2.02 -12.46 -12.65
CA PRO A 15 3.44 -12.73 -12.59
C PRO A 15 4.28 -11.60 -13.20
N TRP A 16 5.45 -11.35 -12.63
CA TRP A 16 6.42 -10.42 -13.20
C TRP A 16 7.09 -11.02 -14.42
N LYS A 17 7.43 -10.18 -15.38
CA LYS A 17 8.08 -10.62 -16.63
C LYS A 17 9.42 -11.35 -16.41
N ASN A 18 10.15 -10.98 -15.33
CA ASN A 18 11.43 -11.61 -14.97
C ASN A 18 11.27 -12.87 -14.10
N GLY A 19 10.04 -13.27 -13.76
CA GLY A 19 9.76 -14.43 -12.92
C GLY A 19 10.10 -14.24 -11.43
N GLY A 20 10.55 -13.04 -11.01
CA GLY A 20 11.01 -12.77 -9.63
C GLY A 20 9.91 -12.61 -8.61
N GLY A 21 8.64 -12.59 -9.03
CA GLY A 21 7.51 -12.40 -8.12
C GLY A 21 6.18 -12.24 -8.81
N THR A 22 5.18 -11.82 -8.04
CA THR A 22 3.83 -11.52 -8.54
C THR A 22 3.33 -10.21 -7.95
N THR A 23 2.35 -9.60 -8.61
CA THR A 23 1.63 -8.43 -8.08
C THR A 23 0.13 -8.68 -8.09
N GLN A 24 -0.52 -8.40 -6.99
CA GLN A 24 -1.96 -8.29 -6.84
C GLN A 24 -2.31 -6.80 -6.82
N GLU A 25 -2.89 -6.29 -7.90
CA GLU A 25 -3.31 -4.89 -7.96
C GLU A 25 -4.60 -4.69 -7.17
N VAL A 26 -4.55 -3.84 -6.15
CA VAL A 26 -5.75 -3.44 -5.40
C VAL A 26 -6.52 -2.40 -6.21
N LEU A 27 -5.82 -1.35 -6.65
CA LEU A 27 -6.42 -0.30 -7.45
C LEU A 27 -5.36 0.50 -8.21
N CYS A 28 -5.68 0.85 -9.47
CA CYS A 28 -4.95 1.77 -10.31
C CYS A 28 -5.90 2.94 -10.68
N TRP A 29 -5.54 4.16 -10.33
CA TRP A 29 -6.41 5.34 -10.49
C TRP A 29 -5.84 6.36 -11.47
N PRO A 30 -6.67 7.00 -12.34
CA PRO A 30 -8.11 6.81 -12.52
C PRO A 30 -8.46 5.47 -13.18
N PRO A 31 -9.74 5.06 -13.17
CA PRO A 31 -10.17 3.83 -13.85
C PRO A 31 -9.71 3.78 -15.31
N GLY A 32 -9.14 2.64 -15.72
CA GLY A 32 -8.58 2.46 -17.06
C GLY A 32 -7.16 3.00 -17.24
N ALA A 33 -6.55 3.57 -16.19
CA ALA A 33 -5.14 3.94 -16.24
C ALA A 33 -4.25 2.69 -16.32
N SER A 34 -3.12 2.84 -17.03
CA SER A 34 -2.06 1.84 -17.09
C SER A 34 -0.95 2.14 -16.10
N ILE A 35 0.06 1.26 -16.04
CA ILE A 35 1.29 1.46 -15.24
C ILE A 35 2.03 2.76 -15.63
N ASP A 36 1.83 3.27 -16.83
CA ASP A 36 2.48 4.48 -17.32
C ASP A 36 1.66 5.76 -17.10
N SER A 37 0.35 5.64 -16.83
CA SER A 37 -0.60 6.78 -16.84
C SER A 37 -1.35 7.01 -15.52
N PHE A 38 -1.15 6.17 -14.50
CA PHE A 38 -1.85 6.32 -13.22
C PHE A 38 -1.50 7.65 -12.52
N ALA A 39 -2.46 8.18 -11.75
CA ALA A 39 -2.22 9.23 -10.76
C ALA A 39 -1.71 8.62 -9.44
N TRP A 40 -2.31 7.51 -9.03
CA TRP A 40 -1.84 6.66 -7.93
C TRP A 40 -2.22 5.20 -8.16
N ARG A 41 -1.43 4.31 -7.55
CA ARG A 41 -1.61 2.87 -7.66
C ARG A 41 -1.25 2.21 -6.34
N ILE A 42 -2.08 1.27 -5.89
CA ILE A 42 -1.82 0.46 -4.69
C ILE A 42 -1.86 -1.00 -5.09
N SER A 43 -0.83 -1.75 -4.67
CA SER A 43 -0.70 -3.17 -4.96
C SER A 43 -0.03 -3.91 -3.81
N ILE A 44 -0.29 -5.20 -3.74
CA ILE A 44 0.43 -6.14 -2.87
C ILE A 44 1.34 -6.97 -3.77
N ALA A 45 2.62 -7.00 -3.46
CA ALA A 45 3.61 -7.76 -4.22
C ALA A 45 4.14 -8.93 -3.40
N GLN A 46 4.37 -10.06 -4.08
CA GLN A 46 5.12 -11.20 -3.56
C GLN A 46 6.48 -11.20 -4.25
N ILE A 47 7.55 -10.97 -3.49
CA ILE A 47 8.93 -11.04 -3.98
C ILE A 47 9.45 -12.44 -3.68
N ALA A 48 9.67 -13.25 -4.72
CA ALA A 48 10.07 -14.66 -4.61
C ALA A 48 11.55 -14.89 -4.91
N SER A 49 12.23 -13.93 -5.55
CA SER A 49 13.68 -13.99 -5.81
C SER A 49 14.31 -12.61 -5.83
N SER A 50 15.58 -12.54 -5.49
CA SER A 50 16.39 -11.33 -5.62
C SER A 50 16.53 -10.92 -7.09
N GLY A 51 16.65 -9.61 -7.35
CA GLY A 51 16.81 -9.09 -8.68
C GLY A 51 16.52 -7.58 -8.78
N PRO A 52 16.55 -7.03 -10.00
CA PRO A 52 16.29 -5.61 -10.19
C PRO A 52 14.86 -5.23 -9.81
N PHE A 53 14.73 -4.12 -9.09
CA PHE A 53 13.46 -3.52 -8.70
C PHE A 53 13.13 -2.37 -9.65
N SER A 54 11.99 -2.45 -10.33
CA SER A 54 11.66 -1.53 -11.43
C SER A 54 11.63 -0.07 -10.99
N ALA A 55 12.29 0.78 -11.78
CA ALA A 55 12.18 2.23 -11.65
C ALA A 55 10.91 2.75 -12.33
N PHE A 56 10.36 3.83 -11.80
CA PHE A 56 9.16 4.51 -12.29
C PHE A 56 9.38 6.02 -12.27
N ALA A 57 9.71 6.58 -13.42
CA ALA A 57 10.02 8.01 -13.56
C ALA A 57 8.85 8.92 -13.12
N GLY A 58 9.16 9.92 -12.30
CA GLY A 58 8.18 10.88 -11.78
C GLY A 58 7.18 10.29 -10.80
N VAL A 59 7.51 9.18 -10.13
CA VAL A 59 6.67 8.51 -9.15
C VAL A 59 7.35 8.52 -7.78
N ASP A 60 6.59 8.82 -6.74
CA ASP A 60 6.99 8.60 -5.35
C ASP A 60 6.38 7.27 -4.87
N ARG A 61 7.15 6.51 -4.11
CA ARG A 61 6.77 5.17 -3.63
C ARG A 61 6.86 5.07 -2.13
N ILE A 62 5.93 4.34 -1.53
CA ILE A 62 5.99 3.92 -0.14
C ILE A 62 5.80 2.40 -0.14
N ILE A 63 6.81 1.68 0.35
CA ILE A 63 6.77 0.23 0.49
C ILE A 63 6.63 -0.12 1.97
N THR A 64 5.85 -1.16 2.27
CA THR A 64 5.63 -1.63 3.65
C THR A 64 5.63 -3.15 3.65
N LEU A 65 6.57 -3.76 4.38
CA LEU A 65 6.61 -5.21 4.54
C LEU A 65 5.33 -5.68 5.25
N LEU A 66 4.66 -6.65 4.65
CA LEU A 66 3.45 -7.28 5.19
C LEU A 66 3.74 -8.62 5.84
N ASP A 67 4.66 -9.40 5.24
CA ASP A 67 5.02 -10.75 5.68
C ASP A 67 6.35 -11.19 5.08
N GLY A 68 7.01 -12.19 5.69
CA GLY A 68 8.27 -12.76 5.25
C GLY A 68 9.49 -12.14 5.91
N ASP A 69 10.67 -12.54 5.44
CA ASP A 69 11.95 -12.17 6.06
C ASP A 69 12.44 -10.77 5.64
N GLY A 70 11.78 -10.20 4.62
CA GLY A 70 12.11 -8.87 4.12
C GLY A 70 13.13 -8.86 2.99
N VAL A 71 13.49 -7.63 2.60
CA VAL A 71 14.40 -7.37 1.48
C VAL A 71 15.37 -6.26 1.82
N HIS A 72 16.54 -6.29 1.18
CA HIS A 72 17.47 -5.18 1.14
C HIS A 72 17.32 -4.45 -0.20
N LEU A 73 16.96 -3.18 -0.15
CA LEU A 73 16.83 -2.30 -1.31
C LEU A 73 18.05 -1.42 -1.43
N GLN A 74 18.78 -1.52 -2.53
CA GLN A 74 20.03 -0.76 -2.74
C GLN A 74 20.04 -0.07 -4.09
N ALA A 75 20.43 1.21 -4.09
CA ALA A 75 20.75 1.97 -5.30
C ALA A 75 22.26 1.92 -5.56
N ALA A 76 22.66 1.81 -6.81
CA ALA A 76 24.09 1.78 -7.18
C ALA A 76 24.83 3.07 -6.81
N ASP A 77 24.15 4.21 -6.74
CA ASP A 77 24.71 5.51 -6.34
C ASP A 77 24.67 5.77 -4.82
N GLY A 78 24.16 4.80 -4.03
CA GLY A 78 24.02 4.92 -2.58
C GLY A 78 22.89 5.83 -2.11
N SER A 79 22.06 6.37 -3.00
CA SER A 79 20.91 7.23 -2.63
C SER A 79 19.84 6.50 -1.85
N VAL A 80 19.75 5.18 -2.00
CA VAL A 80 18.91 4.28 -1.22
C VAL A 80 19.76 3.10 -0.77
N ASP A 81 19.79 2.86 0.53
CA ASP A 81 20.36 1.67 1.18
C ASP A 81 19.48 1.35 2.39
N HIS A 82 18.48 0.46 2.19
CA HIS A 82 17.44 0.23 3.19
C HIS A 82 17.11 -1.24 3.38
N LEU A 83 17.16 -1.68 4.65
CA LEU A 83 16.71 -3.00 5.08
C LEU A 83 15.21 -2.95 5.46
N LEU A 84 14.35 -3.42 4.57
CA LEU A 84 12.92 -3.57 4.82
C LEU A 84 12.69 -4.93 5.52
N GLN A 85 13.00 -5.00 6.82
CA GLN A 85 13.02 -6.25 7.59
C GLN A 85 12.01 -6.29 8.74
N HIS A 86 11.33 -5.17 8.99
CA HIS A 86 10.31 -5.09 10.04
C HIS A 86 8.95 -4.89 9.39
N CYS A 87 8.02 -5.83 9.66
CA CYS A 87 6.65 -5.70 9.21
C CYS A 87 6.01 -4.41 9.73
N LEU A 88 5.15 -3.82 8.91
CA LEU A 88 4.37 -2.63 9.25
C LEU A 88 5.23 -1.38 9.53
N GLN A 89 6.42 -1.28 8.93
CA GLN A 89 7.23 -0.07 8.90
C GLN A 89 7.29 0.49 7.47
N PRO A 90 6.54 1.56 7.16
CA PRO A 90 6.56 2.16 5.83
C PRO A 90 7.90 2.82 5.53
N PHE A 91 8.44 2.59 4.33
CA PHE A 91 9.62 3.25 3.81
C PHE A 91 9.29 3.98 2.51
N ALA A 92 9.57 5.30 2.47
CA ALA A 92 9.31 6.16 1.32
C ALA A 92 10.61 6.40 0.53
N PHE A 93 10.53 6.32 -0.80
CA PHE A 93 11.64 6.59 -1.70
C PHE A 93 11.16 7.08 -3.08
N SER A 94 12.07 7.69 -3.84
CA SER A 94 11.80 8.10 -5.21
C SER A 94 11.76 6.89 -6.15
N GLY A 95 10.68 6.76 -6.91
CA GLY A 95 10.57 5.73 -7.95
C GLY A 95 11.51 5.95 -9.14
N ASP A 96 12.14 7.13 -9.26
CA ASP A 96 13.15 7.40 -10.32
C ASP A 96 14.41 6.56 -10.14
N VAL A 97 14.67 6.10 -8.91
CA VAL A 97 15.90 5.37 -8.58
C VAL A 97 15.76 3.90 -8.99
N ALA A 98 16.69 3.42 -9.78
CA ALA A 98 16.83 1.99 -10.05
C ALA A 98 17.43 1.30 -8.82
N LEU A 99 16.77 0.26 -8.34
CA LEU A 99 17.17 -0.48 -7.14
C LEU A 99 17.46 -1.93 -7.47
N ASP A 100 18.45 -2.50 -6.80
CA ASP A 100 18.56 -3.94 -6.60
C ASP A 100 17.81 -4.33 -5.33
N CYS A 101 17.08 -5.43 -5.40
CA CYS A 101 16.32 -6.00 -4.30
C CYS A 101 16.89 -7.38 -3.97
N GLN A 102 17.44 -7.53 -2.79
CA GLN A 102 17.96 -8.80 -2.29
C GLN A 102 17.03 -9.34 -1.19
N LEU A 103 16.58 -10.59 -1.32
CA LEU A 103 15.88 -11.27 -0.24
C LEU A 103 16.80 -11.45 0.96
N LEU A 104 16.30 -11.17 2.17
CA LEU A 104 17.03 -11.41 3.43
C LEU A 104 16.88 -12.85 3.92
N GLY A 105 15.98 -13.62 3.32
CA GLY A 105 15.68 -15.00 3.63
C GLY A 105 14.71 -15.59 2.62
N GLY A 106 13.55 -16.06 3.06
CA GLY A 106 12.47 -16.54 2.22
C GLY A 106 11.75 -15.45 1.44
N ALA A 107 10.74 -15.87 0.66
CA ALA A 107 9.88 -14.93 -0.06
C ALA A 107 9.21 -13.93 0.89
N SER A 108 9.02 -12.71 0.41
CA SER A 108 8.46 -11.61 1.20
C SER A 108 7.28 -10.96 0.48
N GLN A 109 6.31 -10.47 1.25
CA GLN A 109 5.15 -9.78 0.75
C GLN A 109 5.17 -8.32 1.20
N ASP A 110 4.90 -7.39 0.31
CA ASP A 110 4.83 -5.96 0.60
C ASP A 110 3.58 -5.27 0.04
N LEU A 111 3.16 -4.20 0.72
CA LEU A 111 2.23 -3.20 0.20
C LEU A 111 3.05 -2.10 -0.48
N ASN A 112 2.74 -1.82 -1.74
CA ASN A 112 3.40 -0.80 -2.53
C ASN A 112 2.38 0.29 -2.91
N VAL A 113 2.60 1.50 -2.39
CA VAL A 113 1.80 2.70 -2.69
C VAL A 113 2.63 3.59 -3.60
N MET A 114 2.11 3.89 -4.78
CA MET A 114 2.78 4.67 -5.81
C MET A 114 1.93 5.88 -6.17
N THR A 115 2.53 7.06 -6.20
CA THR A 115 1.84 8.31 -6.54
C THR A 115 2.61 9.11 -7.59
N ARG A 116 1.92 9.70 -8.55
CA ARG A 116 2.52 10.62 -9.53
C ARG A 116 2.94 11.90 -8.82
N ARG A 117 4.25 12.15 -8.78
CA ARG A 117 4.85 13.33 -8.13
C ARG A 117 4.24 14.62 -8.67
N GLY A 118 3.92 15.56 -7.78
CA GLY A 118 3.26 16.84 -8.11
C GLY A 118 1.77 16.75 -8.42
N ARG A 119 1.17 15.53 -8.42
CA ARG A 119 -0.28 15.34 -8.60
C ARG A 119 -0.97 14.79 -7.35
N VAL A 120 -0.36 13.78 -6.73
CA VAL A 120 -0.92 13.12 -5.55
C VAL A 120 0.20 12.87 -4.55
N GLN A 121 -0.08 13.10 -3.28
CA GLN A 121 0.75 12.69 -2.16
C GLN A 121 0.06 11.57 -1.40
N ALA A 122 0.85 10.59 -0.93
CA ALA A 122 0.37 9.53 -0.07
C ALA A 122 1.00 9.62 1.31
N GLN A 123 0.22 9.24 2.31
CA GLN A 123 0.70 8.96 3.66
C GLN A 123 0.25 7.56 4.05
N VAL A 124 1.19 6.74 4.52
CA VAL A 124 0.90 5.41 5.07
C VAL A 124 1.13 5.47 6.58
N THR A 125 0.09 5.12 7.34
CA THR A 125 0.13 5.09 8.80
C THR A 125 -0.28 3.73 9.32
N ILE A 126 0.32 3.33 10.43
CA ILE A 126 0.03 2.06 11.10
C ILE A 126 -0.71 2.35 12.40
N HIS A 127 -1.84 1.69 12.59
CA HIS A 127 -2.66 1.83 13.79
C HIS A 127 -2.73 0.51 14.55
N ARG A 128 -2.66 0.60 15.87
CA ARG A 128 -2.78 -0.53 16.77
C ARG A 128 -3.87 -0.26 17.79
N GLY A 129 -4.93 -1.07 17.76
CA GLY A 129 -6.05 -0.95 18.68
C GLY A 129 -6.74 0.42 18.67
N GLY A 130 -7.72 0.60 19.56
CA GLY A 130 -8.37 1.89 19.81
C GLY A 130 -9.39 2.31 18.75
N ARG A 131 -9.57 3.63 18.63
CA ARG A 131 -10.48 4.28 17.67
C ARG A 131 -9.70 5.16 16.72
N LEU A 132 -10.18 5.23 15.48
CA LEU A 132 -9.56 6.00 14.41
C LEU A 132 -10.65 6.77 13.65
N ALA A 133 -10.33 8.01 13.26
CA ALA A 133 -11.15 8.82 12.38
C ALA A 133 -10.30 9.31 11.19
N LEU A 134 -10.73 9.01 9.96
CA LEU A 134 -10.01 9.37 8.73
C LEU A 134 -10.85 10.35 7.92
N THR A 135 -10.20 11.38 7.38
CA THR A 135 -10.83 12.48 6.63
C THR A 135 -10.30 12.62 5.20
N SER A 136 -9.35 11.78 4.78
CA SER A 136 -8.77 11.87 3.43
C SER A 136 -9.82 11.71 2.34
N ALA A 137 -9.63 12.45 1.23
CA ALA A 137 -10.56 12.41 0.10
C ALA A 137 -10.54 11.04 -0.60
N GLN A 138 -9.40 10.39 -0.63
CA GLN A 138 -9.19 9.06 -1.20
C GLN A 138 -8.30 8.27 -0.25
N GLY A 139 -8.40 6.95 -0.28
CA GLY A 139 -7.53 6.13 0.56
C GLY A 139 -7.84 4.65 0.54
N LEU A 140 -7.09 3.93 1.37
CA LEU A 140 -7.21 2.50 1.55
C LEU A 140 -6.99 2.13 3.02
N LEU A 141 -7.70 1.13 3.48
CA LEU A 141 -7.49 0.43 4.74
C LEU A 141 -7.16 -1.03 4.46
N LEU A 142 -6.23 -1.59 5.23
CA LEU A 142 -5.90 -3.01 5.18
C LEU A 142 -5.68 -3.52 6.61
N ALA A 143 -6.58 -4.40 7.09
CA ALA A 143 -6.45 -5.05 8.39
C ALA A 143 -5.38 -6.15 8.33
N ARG A 144 -4.42 -6.11 9.26
CA ARG A 144 -3.30 -7.07 9.29
C ARG A 144 -3.34 -8.03 10.49
N ALA A 145 -4.04 -7.64 11.54
CA ALA A 145 -4.34 -8.52 12.68
C ALA A 145 -5.64 -8.08 13.33
N GLY A 146 -6.38 -9.04 13.89
CA GLY A 146 -7.68 -8.79 14.52
C GLY A 146 -8.72 -8.27 13.54
N SER A 147 -9.64 -7.46 14.04
CA SER A 147 -10.68 -6.85 13.21
C SER A 147 -10.96 -5.40 13.60
N TRP A 148 -11.48 -4.65 12.61
CA TRP A 148 -11.82 -3.24 12.74
C TRP A 148 -13.24 -3.00 12.28
N ARG A 149 -14.10 -2.60 13.19
CA ARG A 149 -15.50 -2.29 12.92
C ARG A 149 -15.63 -0.88 12.35
N LEU A 150 -16.49 -0.75 11.34
CA LEU A 150 -16.90 0.51 10.73
C LEU A 150 -18.39 0.74 11.05
N PRO A 151 -18.73 1.41 12.16
CA PRO A 151 -20.11 1.48 12.65
C PRO A 151 -21.09 2.08 11.65
N ALA A 152 -20.70 3.17 10.98
CA ALA A 152 -21.56 3.86 10.01
C ALA A 152 -21.84 3.04 8.74
N GLN A 153 -20.98 2.07 8.39
CA GLN A 153 -21.14 1.17 7.26
C GLN A 153 -21.74 -0.17 7.64
N SER A 154 -21.95 -0.42 8.94
CA SER A 154 -22.36 -1.73 9.48
C SER A 154 -21.45 -2.87 8.99
N ALA A 155 -20.15 -2.58 8.85
CA ALA A 155 -19.16 -3.49 8.28
C ALA A 155 -17.97 -3.71 9.23
N THR A 156 -17.19 -4.75 8.96
CA THR A 156 -15.99 -5.09 9.72
C THR A 156 -14.90 -5.56 8.77
N LEU A 157 -13.73 -4.96 8.85
CA LEU A 157 -12.51 -5.48 8.21
C LEU A 157 -11.89 -6.52 9.14
N THR A 158 -11.59 -7.70 8.60
CA THR A 158 -11.01 -8.81 9.38
C THR A 158 -9.78 -9.36 8.67
N ALA A 159 -8.66 -9.38 9.36
CA ALA A 159 -7.42 -9.93 8.82
C ALA A 159 -7.63 -11.38 8.35
N GLY A 160 -7.18 -11.68 7.12
CA GLY A 160 -7.35 -12.99 6.48
C GLY A 160 -8.75 -13.28 5.93
N GLY A 161 -9.66 -12.29 5.96
CA GLY A 161 -11.00 -12.37 5.38
C GLY A 161 -11.27 -11.23 4.42
N GLU A 162 -12.38 -10.51 4.60
CA GLU A 162 -12.61 -9.20 3.98
C GLU A 162 -11.78 -8.17 4.75
N ASP A 163 -10.51 -8.05 4.38
CA ASP A 163 -9.49 -7.34 5.13
C ASP A 163 -9.22 -5.93 4.60
N GLY A 164 -9.76 -5.59 3.44
CA GLY A 164 -9.49 -4.33 2.77
C GLY A 164 -10.72 -3.49 2.47
N LEU A 165 -10.52 -2.19 2.46
CA LEU A 165 -11.48 -1.17 2.04
C LEU A 165 -10.75 -0.05 1.32
N TYR A 166 -11.23 0.40 0.15
CA TYR A 166 -10.75 1.64 -0.46
C TYR A 166 -11.90 2.58 -0.80
N TRP A 167 -11.59 3.87 -0.92
CA TRP A 167 -12.52 4.91 -1.40
C TRP A 167 -11.79 5.87 -2.33
N THR A 168 -12.52 6.35 -3.34
CA THR A 168 -11.96 7.16 -4.44
C THR A 168 -12.58 8.56 -4.56
N ALA A 169 -13.39 8.96 -3.59
CA ALA A 169 -13.98 10.29 -3.51
C ALA A 169 -14.13 10.71 -2.06
N ALA A 170 -14.15 12.01 -1.81
CA ALA A 170 -14.28 12.57 -0.48
C ALA A 170 -15.49 11.99 0.27
N LEU A 171 -15.23 11.57 1.49
CA LEU A 171 -16.26 11.11 2.42
C LEU A 171 -16.97 12.35 3.00
N GLY A 172 -18.30 12.35 3.01
CA GLY A 172 -19.08 13.47 3.56
C GLY A 172 -18.88 13.66 5.07
N GLN A 173 -18.39 12.63 5.76
CA GLN A 173 -18.04 12.61 7.18
C GLN A 173 -16.76 11.77 7.39
N PRO A 174 -16.03 11.99 8.49
CA PRO A 174 -14.88 11.17 8.84
C PRO A 174 -15.25 9.68 8.92
N LEU A 175 -14.42 8.84 8.32
CA LEU A 175 -14.56 7.38 8.42
C LEU A 175 -14.13 6.96 9.83
N GLN A 176 -15.08 6.48 10.62
CA GLN A 176 -14.86 6.03 11.99
C GLN A 176 -14.58 4.54 12.03
N LEU A 177 -13.54 4.14 12.75
CA LEU A 177 -13.18 2.76 12.98
C LEU A 177 -12.96 2.48 14.46
N GLU A 178 -13.31 1.27 14.88
CA GLU A 178 -13.08 0.77 16.23
C GLU A 178 -12.42 -0.60 16.15
N ALA A 179 -11.26 -0.73 16.77
CA ALA A 179 -10.56 -2.00 16.86
C ALA A 179 -11.29 -2.98 17.77
N SER A 180 -11.30 -4.27 17.42
CA SER A 180 -11.86 -5.33 18.27
C SER A 180 -11.03 -5.61 19.52
N SER A 181 -9.72 -5.31 19.48
CA SER A 181 -8.78 -5.49 20.59
C SER A 181 -7.59 -4.53 20.45
N HIS A 182 -6.79 -4.43 21.50
CA HIS A 182 -5.55 -3.64 21.47
C HIS A 182 -4.47 -4.23 20.54
N ASP A 183 -4.57 -5.50 20.16
CA ASP A 183 -3.66 -6.17 19.24
C ASP A 183 -4.18 -6.22 17.80
N ALA A 184 -5.28 -5.53 17.50
CA ALA A 184 -5.71 -5.35 16.13
C ALA A 184 -4.79 -4.34 15.41
N TRP A 185 -4.28 -4.71 14.23
CA TRP A 185 -3.40 -3.88 13.41
C TRP A 185 -4.07 -3.48 12.11
N LEU A 186 -3.91 -2.22 11.73
CA LEU A 186 -4.46 -1.65 10.50
C LEU A 186 -3.41 -0.79 9.81
N ILE A 187 -3.29 -0.96 8.51
CA ILE A 187 -2.60 -0.02 7.62
C ILE A 187 -3.66 0.94 7.08
N ALA A 188 -3.41 2.24 7.21
CA ALA A 188 -4.22 3.27 6.59
C ALA A 188 -3.37 4.07 5.59
N VAL A 189 -3.85 4.13 4.35
CA VAL A 189 -3.28 4.95 3.27
C VAL A 189 -4.20 6.12 3.03
N ALA A 190 -3.70 7.32 3.25
CA ALA A 190 -4.38 8.57 2.89
C ALA A 190 -3.77 9.11 1.61
N LEU A 191 -4.60 9.47 0.64
CA LEU A 191 -4.21 10.04 -0.65
C LEU A 191 -4.81 11.45 -0.77
N GLN A 192 -3.97 12.40 -1.14
CA GLN A 192 -4.35 13.80 -1.29
C GLN A 192 -3.86 14.36 -2.62
N GLU A 193 -4.76 14.95 -3.40
CA GLU A 193 -4.36 15.68 -4.59
C GLU A 193 -3.56 16.94 -4.19
N VAL A 194 -2.47 17.16 -4.90
CA VAL A 194 -1.66 18.37 -4.73
C VAL A 194 -2.35 19.47 -5.52
N ALA A 195 -2.68 20.59 -4.85
CA ALA A 195 -3.22 21.74 -5.52
C ALA A 195 -2.25 22.18 -6.63
N ALA A 196 -2.77 22.35 -7.85
CA ALA A 196 -1.98 22.94 -8.91
C ALA A 196 -1.52 24.33 -8.43
N GLY A 197 -0.20 24.51 -8.28
CA GLY A 197 0.34 25.84 -7.94
C GLY A 197 -0.11 26.82 -9.00
N VAL A 198 -0.72 27.93 -8.53
CA VAL A 198 -1.13 29.06 -9.35
C VAL A 198 0.11 29.80 -9.84
#